data_986cd9629e891119d640339c38823207
#
_entry.id   986cd9629e891119d640339c38823207
#
_cell.length_a   1.000
_cell.length_b   1.000
_cell.length_c   1.000
_cell.angle_alpha   90.00
_cell.angle_beta   90.00
_cell.angle_gamma   90.00
#
_symmetry.space_group_name_H-M   'P 1'
#
loop_
_entity.id
_entity.type
_entity.pdbx_description
1 polymer ?
#
loop_
_entity_poly.entity_id
_entity_poly.type
_entity_poly.pdbx_seq_one_letter_code
_entity_poly.pdbx_strand_id
1 'polypeptide(L)'
;MTRRLVAVPPGGFRRIAVLRLSSLGDVVLTLPVVHALRRAYPGARIDYWVKEEYGDAVRFEPAIEHVRMLDPDARRIEDLISMSAELEPCDLIVDLHANPRSRLLTFRHSALVLRAPAYRVLRERWVRARWTRPAPAPHALARYAEAVAPIGVKVDLIPVMAAGPEAVAWAATWLAGAAAPRGAAADPLVALCPGARHATKRWPETHWIELHRRLRARGCRAVILTTRREREALPLLERHSAEDHGTRWVCESIGRVAALLSHCRTAITCDSGLMHMAAARGLKVVALFGSTSPELGFAPAGEGHSVLCRNEPCQPCTLHGQQRCPKGHFNCMRLLLPEQVEAAAVTHWA
;
A
#
# COMPACT_ATOMS: atom_id res chain seq x y z
N MET A 1 -18.18 -20.00 7.53
CA MET A 1 -18.84 -19.66 8.83
C MET A 1 -19.69 -18.41 8.60
N THR A 2 -20.99 -18.55 8.59
CA THR A 2 -21.93 -17.40 8.53
C THR A 2 -21.79 -16.61 9.83
N ARG A 3 -21.18 -15.41 9.76
CA ARG A 3 -21.12 -14.52 10.94
C ARG A 3 -22.54 -14.07 11.26
N ARG A 4 -22.95 -14.23 12.54
CA ARG A 4 -24.22 -13.68 13.02
C ARG A 4 -24.27 -12.17 12.73
N LEU A 5 -25.37 -11.71 12.13
CA LEU A 5 -25.65 -10.29 12.00
C LEU A 5 -25.74 -9.67 13.39
N VAL A 6 -25.19 -8.48 13.54
CA VAL A 6 -25.28 -7.68 14.75
C VAL A 6 -26.39 -6.66 14.55
N ALA A 7 -27.18 -6.42 15.59
CA ALA A 7 -28.23 -5.42 15.54
C ALA A 7 -27.63 -4.02 15.31
N VAL A 8 -28.07 -3.35 14.27
CA VAL A 8 -27.75 -1.95 13.99
C VAL A 8 -28.74 -1.09 14.76
N PRO A 9 -28.32 -0.03 15.46
CA PRO A 9 -29.21 0.87 16.16
C PRO A 9 -30.26 1.48 15.23
N PRO A 10 -31.49 1.77 15.72
CA PRO A 10 -32.47 2.55 14.98
C PRO A 10 -31.84 3.90 14.55
N GLY A 11 -31.88 4.22 13.26
CA GLY A 11 -31.24 5.41 12.70
C GLY A 11 -29.73 5.26 12.35
N GLY A 12 -29.18 4.05 12.53
CA GLY A 12 -27.78 3.75 12.17
C GLY A 12 -26.76 4.26 13.18
N PHE A 13 -25.47 4.16 12.81
CA PHE A 13 -24.36 4.71 13.59
C PHE A 13 -24.16 6.20 13.29
N ARG A 14 -23.86 6.99 14.30
CA ARG A 14 -23.63 8.44 14.20
C ARG A 14 -22.16 8.82 14.29
N ARG A 15 -21.37 8.06 15.06
CA ARG A 15 -19.93 8.29 15.25
C ARG A 15 -19.17 7.00 15.06
N ILE A 16 -18.40 6.94 14.00
CA ILE A 16 -17.66 5.74 13.59
C ILE A 16 -16.17 6.05 13.70
N ALA A 17 -15.41 5.23 14.42
CA ALA A 17 -13.95 5.26 14.40
C ALA A 17 -13.41 4.10 13.58
N VAL A 18 -12.51 4.38 12.64
CA VAL A 18 -11.77 3.36 11.88
C VAL A 18 -10.32 3.37 12.33
N LEU A 19 -9.82 2.22 12.79
CA LEU A 19 -8.45 2.08 13.31
C LEU A 19 -7.56 1.32 12.33
N ARG A 20 -6.59 1.98 11.70
CA ARG A 20 -5.50 1.36 10.96
C ARG A 20 -4.21 2.18 11.12
N LEU A 21 -3.39 1.82 12.10
CA LEU A 21 -2.24 2.62 12.51
C LEU A 21 -1.05 2.55 11.54
N SER A 22 -0.89 1.42 10.84
CA SER A 22 0.22 1.13 9.91
C SER A 22 -0.06 -0.15 9.11
N SER A 23 0.66 -0.48 8.08
CA SER A 23 1.65 0.26 7.31
C SER A 23 0.96 0.95 6.11
N LEU A 24 1.71 1.76 5.31
CA LEU A 24 1.15 2.51 4.18
C LEU A 24 0.24 1.67 3.28
N GLY A 25 0.72 0.50 2.83
CA GLY A 25 -0.08 -0.37 1.96
C GLY A 25 -1.37 -0.84 2.61
N ASP A 26 -1.32 -1.20 3.89
CA ASP A 26 -2.52 -1.59 4.64
C ASP A 26 -3.48 -0.42 4.84
N VAL A 27 -2.98 0.80 5.10
CA VAL A 27 -3.80 2.01 5.21
C VAL A 27 -4.58 2.23 3.91
N VAL A 28 -3.92 2.19 2.77
CA VAL A 28 -4.55 2.32 1.45
C VAL A 28 -5.60 1.22 1.22
N LEU A 29 -5.28 -0.02 1.58
CA LEU A 29 -6.20 -1.16 1.42
C LEU A 29 -7.43 -1.12 2.36
N THR A 30 -7.48 -0.21 3.34
CA THR A 30 -8.68 -0.01 4.17
C THR A 30 -9.66 1.01 3.60
N LEU A 31 -9.27 1.84 2.63
CA LEU A 31 -10.12 2.88 2.04
C LEU A 31 -11.47 2.35 1.49
N PRO A 32 -11.54 1.19 0.83
CA PRO A 32 -12.82 0.62 0.41
C PRO A 32 -13.82 0.40 1.55
N VAL A 33 -13.35 0.03 2.75
CA VAL A 33 -14.21 -0.11 3.94
C VAL A 33 -14.73 1.25 4.38
N VAL A 34 -13.87 2.28 4.40
CA VAL A 34 -14.25 3.66 4.75
C VAL A 34 -15.31 4.18 3.78
N HIS A 35 -15.11 4.01 2.47
CA HIS A 35 -16.07 4.41 1.44
C HIS A 35 -17.41 3.66 1.59
N ALA A 36 -17.36 2.37 1.92
CA ALA A 36 -18.56 1.57 2.14
C ALA A 36 -19.33 2.03 3.39
N LEU A 37 -18.63 2.35 4.48
CA LEU A 37 -19.22 2.92 5.69
C LEU A 37 -19.88 4.26 5.41
N ARG A 38 -19.24 5.16 4.65
CA ARG A 38 -19.81 6.44 4.24
C ARG A 38 -21.08 6.26 3.41
N ARG A 39 -21.09 5.31 2.46
CA ARG A 39 -22.30 5.02 1.68
C ARG A 39 -23.45 4.46 2.53
N ALA A 40 -23.13 3.58 3.47
CA ALA A 40 -24.12 2.96 4.35
C ALA A 40 -24.67 3.94 5.42
N TYR A 41 -23.82 4.85 5.88
CA TYR A 41 -24.14 5.82 6.94
C TYR A 41 -23.75 7.25 6.52
N PRO A 42 -24.48 7.86 5.57
CA PRO A 42 -24.06 9.16 4.99
C PRO A 42 -24.04 10.31 6.02
N GLY A 43 -24.87 10.24 7.07
CA GLY A 43 -24.89 11.22 8.15
C GLY A 43 -23.95 10.94 9.33
N ALA A 44 -23.20 9.83 9.28
CA ALA A 44 -22.26 9.51 10.34
C ALA A 44 -20.99 10.36 10.26
N ARG A 45 -20.47 10.79 11.40
CA ARG A 45 -19.10 11.28 11.49
C ARG A 45 -18.14 10.09 11.46
N ILE A 46 -17.17 10.07 10.54
CA ILE A 46 -16.15 9.03 10.42
C ILE A 46 -14.79 9.62 10.77
N ASP A 47 -14.20 9.16 11.87
CA ASP A 47 -12.87 9.52 12.30
C ASP A 47 -11.90 8.35 11.97
N TYR A 48 -10.76 8.65 11.35
CA TYR A 48 -9.75 7.66 10.98
C TYR A 48 -8.49 7.81 11.82
N TRP A 49 -8.06 6.72 12.47
CA TRP A 49 -6.90 6.68 13.37
C TRP A 49 -5.71 6.05 12.68
N VAL A 50 -4.64 6.80 12.53
CA VAL A 50 -3.44 6.42 11.79
C VAL A 50 -2.20 7.00 12.44
N LYS A 51 -1.03 6.38 12.27
CA LYS A 51 0.23 7.03 12.64
C LYS A 51 0.51 8.22 11.74
N GLU A 52 1.11 9.27 12.30
CA GLU A 52 1.43 10.52 11.62
C GLU A 52 2.14 10.31 10.30
N GLU A 53 3.12 9.41 10.25
CA GLU A 53 3.90 9.08 9.04
C GLU A 53 3.05 8.59 7.85
N TYR A 54 1.80 8.13 8.08
CA TYR A 54 0.87 7.67 7.04
C TYR A 54 -0.37 8.57 6.90
N GLY A 55 -0.45 9.65 7.65
CA GLY A 55 -1.61 10.55 7.69
C GLY A 55 -2.01 11.09 6.32
N ASP A 56 -1.04 11.47 5.51
CA ASP A 56 -1.28 11.99 4.16
C ASP A 56 -1.98 10.98 3.22
N ALA A 57 -1.93 9.69 3.52
CA ALA A 57 -2.63 8.67 2.73
C ALA A 57 -4.16 8.74 2.88
N VAL A 58 -4.67 9.39 3.93
CA VAL A 58 -6.09 9.44 4.26
C VAL A 58 -6.60 10.86 4.53
N ARG A 59 -5.71 11.84 4.65
CA ARG A 59 -6.05 13.22 5.04
C ARG A 59 -7.08 13.89 4.13
N PHE A 60 -7.06 13.58 2.86
CA PHE A 60 -7.91 14.21 1.86
C PHE A 60 -9.03 13.29 1.35
N GLU A 61 -9.28 12.18 2.06
CA GLU A 61 -10.38 11.27 1.71
C GLU A 61 -11.75 11.90 2.06
N PRO A 62 -12.63 12.12 1.06
CA PRO A 62 -13.91 12.80 1.31
C PRO A 62 -14.84 12.03 2.25
N ALA A 63 -14.59 10.73 2.44
CA ALA A 63 -15.37 9.89 3.33
C ALA A 63 -14.99 10.04 4.81
N ILE A 64 -13.88 10.76 5.12
CA ILE A 64 -13.33 10.94 6.47
C ILE A 64 -13.49 12.39 6.88
N GLU A 65 -14.12 12.65 8.04
CA GLU A 65 -14.21 14.02 8.60
C GLU A 65 -12.94 14.41 9.35
N HIS A 66 -12.39 13.49 10.15
CA HIS A 66 -11.21 13.79 10.94
C HIS A 66 -10.19 12.67 10.88
N VAL A 67 -8.94 13.02 10.55
CA VAL A 67 -7.81 12.12 10.65
C VAL A 67 -7.12 12.36 12.00
N ARG A 68 -7.17 11.35 12.87
CA ARG A 68 -6.49 11.33 14.15
C ARG A 68 -5.10 10.74 13.98
N MET A 69 -4.10 11.60 14.02
CA MET A 69 -2.71 11.20 13.85
C MET A 69 -2.10 10.85 15.20
N LEU A 70 -1.54 9.65 15.27
CA LEU A 70 -0.83 9.19 16.45
C LEU A 70 0.64 9.54 16.32
N ASP A 71 1.16 10.15 17.37
CA ASP A 71 2.59 10.38 17.53
C ASP A 71 3.35 9.04 17.36
N PRO A 72 4.40 8.99 16.52
CA PRO A 72 5.27 7.84 16.38
C PRO A 72 5.87 7.35 17.69
N ASP A 73 6.10 8.27 18.64
CA ASP A 73 6.69 8.01 19.95
C ASP A 73 5.69 7.62 21.04
N ALA A 74 4.38 7.72 20.76
CA ALA A 74 3.32 7.21 21.64
C ALA A 74 3.40 5.68 21.80
N ARG A 75 4.33 5.21 22.65
CA ARG A 75 4.62 3.78 22.87
C ARG A 75 4.21 3.28 24.23
N ARG A 76 3.95 4.18 25.18
CA ARG A 76 3.61 3.85 26.56
C ARG A 76 2.16 3.44 26.69
N ILE A 77 1.85 2.67 27.73
CA ILE A 77 0.47 2.28 28.04
C ILE A 77 -0.40 3.51 28.34
N GLU A 78 0.17 4.52 28.99
CA GLU A 78 -0.48 5.79 29.31
C GLU A 78 -0.95 6.52 28.04
N ASP A 79 -0.13 6.55 26.98
CA ASP A 79 -0.51 7.12 25.69
C ASP A 79 -1.73 6.39 25.10
N LEU A 80 -1.75 5.05 25.22
CA LEU A 80 -2.87 4.23 24.73
C LEU A 80 -4.15 4.43 25.56
N ILE A 81 -4.04 4.68 26.87
CA ILE A 81 -5.17 4.99 27.76
C ILE A 81 -5.75 6.36 27.40
N SER A 82 -4.90 7.38 27.23
CA SER A 82 -5.34 8.70 26.79
C SER A 82 -6.08 8.65 25.45
N MET A 83 -5.52 7.92 24.48
CA MET A 83 -6.16 7.70 23.19
C MET A 83 -7.48 6.93 23.28
N SER A 84 -7.59 5.96 24.21
CA SER A 84 -8.84 5.23 24.44
C SER A 84 -9.97 6.16 24.89
N ALA A 85 -9.66 7.17 25.73
CA ALA A 85 -10.63 8.17 26.16
C ALA A 85 -11.16 9.03 24.99
N GLU A 86 -10.32 9.31 23.98
CA GLU A 86 -10.75 10.04 22.79
C GLU A 86 -11.71 9.23 21.89
N LEU A 87 -11.75 7.90 22.03
CA LEU A 87 -12.70 7.01 21.33
C LEU A 87 -14.08 6.95 22.00
N GLU A 88 -14.21 7.37 23.27
CA GLU A 88 -15.44 7.25 24.08
C GLU A 88 -16.72 7.79 23.40
N PRO A 89 -16.69 8.86 22.60
CA PRO A 89 -17.89 9.33 21.93
C PRO A 89 -18.37 8.46 20.74
N CYS A 90 -17.64 7.40 20.38
CA CYS A 90 -17.99 6.54 19.24
C CYS A 90 -19.08 5.53 19.63
N ASP A 91 -19.97 5.22 18.69
CA ASP A 91 -20.95 4.14 18.79
C ASP A 91 -20.57 2.92 17.94
N LEU A 92 -19.66 3.08 17.00
CA LEU A 92 -19.02 1.99 16.24
C LEU A 92 -17.52 2.20 16.13
N ILE A 93 -16.74 1.17 16.45
CA ILE A 93 -15.30 1.11 16.21
C ILE A 93 -14.99 -0.03 15.24
N VAL A 94 -14.38 0.29 14.09
CA VAL A 94 -13.93 -0.68 13.11
C VAL A 94 -12.42 -0.84 13.20
N ASP A 95 -11.96 -1.85 13.96
CA ASP A 95 -10.54 -2.16 14.18
C ASP A 95 -10.00 -3.01 13.03
N LEU A 96 -9.46 -2.36 12.01
CA LEU A 96 -8.81 -2.97 10.86
C LEU A 96 -7.33 -3.27 11.11
N HIS A 97 -6.79 -2.85 12.26
CA HIS A 97 -5.42 -3.16 12.66
C HIS A 97 -5.32 -4.50 13.41
N ALA A 98 -6.29 -4.77 14.28
CA ALA A 98 -6.53 -6.03 14.99
C ALA A 98 -5.30 -6.64 15.68
N ASN A 99 -4.40 -5.78 16.20
CA ASN A 99 -3.21 -6.20 16.94
C ASN A 99 -3.38 -5.96 18.46
N PRO A 100 -2.43 -6.39 19.32
CA PRO A 100 -2.53 -6.19 20.77
C PRO A 100 -2.71 -4.72 21.18
N ARG A 101 -2.07 -3.76 20.45
CA ARG A 101 -2.20 -2.32 20.76
C ARG A 101 -3.62 -1.80 20.46
N SER A 102 -4.17 -2.10 19.29
CA SER A 102 -5.54 -1.68 18.95
C SER A 102 -6.58 -2.40 19.82
N ARG A 103 -6.30 -3.63 20.25
CA ARG A 103 -7.16 -4.33 21.21
C ARG A 103 -7.15 -3.68 22.59
N LEU A 104 -6.01 -3.16 23.03
CA LEU A 104 -5.91 -2.40 24.28
C LEU A 104 -6.66 -1.07 24.20
N LEU A 105 -6.51 -0.34 23.08
CA LEU A 105 -7.25 0.90 22.80
C LEU A 105 -8.78 0.71 22.87
N THR A 106 -9.25 -0.44 22.46
CA THR A 106 -10.70 -0.75 22.40
C THR A 106 -11.16 -1.67 23.54
N PHE A 107 -10.34 -1.83 24.57
CA PHE A 107 -10.68 -2.70 25.71
C PHE A 107 -11.72 -2.01 26.61
N ARG A 108 -12.79 -2.75 26.92
CA ARG A 108 -13.93 -2.27 27.73
C ARG A 108 -14.62 -0.99 27.18
N HIS A 109 -14.51 -0.76 25.88
CA HIS A 109 -15.20 0.36 25.25
C HIS A 109 -16.71 0.08 25.15
N SER A 110 -17.53 1.10 25.34
CA SER A 110 -18.99 0.99 25.29
C SER A 110 -19.53 0.78 23.86
N ALA A 111 -18.78 1.23 22.84
CA ALA A 111 -19.12 1.07 21.43
C ALA A 111 -19.13 -0.37 20.95
N LEU A 112 -19.89 -0.64 19.88
CA LEU A 112 -19.74 -1.88 19.12
C LEU A 112 -18.35 -1.92 18.47
N VAL A 113 -17.55 -2.95 18.78
CA VAL A 113 -16.21 -3.11 18.20
C VAL A 113 -16.21 -4.26 17.21
N LEU A 114 -16.01 -3.94 15.94
CA LEU A 114 -15.83 -4.88 14.83
C LEU A 114 -14.34 -5.00 14.47
N ARG A 115 -13.85 -6.23 14.27
CA ARG A 115 -12.41 -6.47 14.02
C ARG A 115 -12.18 -7.28 12.76
N ALA A 116 -11.17 -6.86 11.97
CA ALA A 116 -10.73 -7.62 10.82
C ALA A 116 -10.04 -8.93 11.24
N PRO A 117 -10.35 -10.07 10.58
CA PRO A 117 -9.66 -11.31 10.81
C PRO A 117 -8.23 -11.25 10.26
N ALA A 118 -7.27 -11.65 11.07
CA ALA A 118 -5.85 -11.60 10.67
C ALA A 118 -5.41 -12.78 9.78
N TYR A 119 -6.11 -13.91 9.82
CA TYR A 119 -5.73 -15.17 9.16
C TYR A 119 -4.26 -15.57 9.40
N ARG A 120 -3.72 -15.18 10.55
CA ARG A 120 -2.29 -15.31 10.85
C ARG A 120 -1.81 -16.76 10.77
N VAL A 121 -2.54 -17.69 11.39
CA VAL A 121 -2.19 -19.12 11.40
C VAL A 121 -2.15 -19.69 9.97
N LEU A 122 -3.15 -19.33 9.14
CA LEU A 122 -3.23 -19.77 7.75
C LEU A 122 -2.03 -19.27 6.95
N ARG A 123 -1.67 -17.98 7.10
CA ARG A 123 -0.55 -17.34 6.44
C ARG A 123 0.80 -17.91 6.92
N GLU A 124 0.95 -18.17 8.21
CA GLU A 124 2.15 -18.81 8.76
C GLU A 124 2.28 -20.26 8.27
N ARG A 125 1.19 -21.01 8.17
CA ARG A 125 1.19 -22.35 7.57
C ARG A 125 1.57 -22.28 6.08
N TRP A 126 1.10 -21.29 5.32
CA TRP A 126 1.47 -21.10 3.93
C TRP A 126 2.99 -20.93 3.75
N VAL A 127 3.64 -20.19 4.66
CA VAL A 127 5.10 -20.00 4.64
C VAL A 127 5.84 -21.28 5.02
N ARG A 128 5.34 -22.04 6.00
CA ARG A 128 6.04 -23.21 6.59
C ARG A 128 5.79 -24.51 5.84
N ALA A 129 4.57 -24.74 5.40
CA ALA A 129 4.13 -26.01 4.81
C ALA A 129 4.39 -26.02 3.30
N ARG A 130 5.64 -26.22 2.90
CA ARG A 130 6.07 -26.15 1.49
C ARG A 130 5.46 -27.23 0.59
N TRP A 131 5.22 -28.44 1.15
CA TRP A 131 4.74 -29.60 0.42
C TRP A 131 3.22 -29.77 0.49
N THR A 132 2.60 -29.28 1.56
CA THR A 132 1.16 -29.41 1.84
C THR A 132 0.57 -28.02 2.10
N ARG A 133 0.75 -27.11 1.14
CA ARG A 133 0.23 -25.74 1.30
C ARG A 133 -1.29 -25.76 1.45
N PRO A 134 -1.85 -25.09 2.48
CA PRO A 134 -3.29 -24.90 2.58
C PRO A 134 -3.80 -24.01 1.43
N ALA A 135 -5.09 -23.78 1.36
CA ALA A 135 -5.62 -22.71 0.51
C ALA A 135 -4.95 -21.36 0.85
N PRO A 136 -4.71 -20.48 -0.16
CA PRO A 136 -4.15 -19.17 0.10
C PRO A 136 -5.02 -18.35 1.04
N ALA A 137 -4.40 -17.43 1.77
CA ALA A 137 -5.15 -16.51 2.62
C ALA A 137 -5.98 -15.55 1.75
N PRO A 138 -7.21 -15.19 2.18
CA PRO A 138 -7.96 -14.15 1.49
C PRO A 138 -7.15 -12.85 1.35
N HIS A 139 -7.36 -12.15 0.24
CA HIS A 139 -6.73 -10.85 0.03
C HIS A 139 -7.02 -9.89 1.19
N ALA A 140 -6.09 -8.98 1.50
CA ALA A 140 -6.23 -8.05 2.61
C ALA A 140 -7.54 -7.24 2.55
N LEU A 141 -7.95 -6.81 1.37
CA LEU A 141 -9.24 -6.14 1.14
C LEU A 141 -10.43 -7.00 1.59
N ALA A 142 -10.47 -8.26 1.19
CA ALA A 142 -11.54 -9.19 1.61
C ALA A 142 -11.56 -9.36 3.12
N ARG A 143 -10.38 -9.47 3.75
CA ARG A 143 -10.27 -9.54 5.22
C ARG A 143 -10.77 -8.29 5.93
N TYR A 144 -10.52 -7.10 5.36
CA TYR A 144 -11.03 -5.84 5.90
C TYR A 144 -12.53 -5.71 5.69
N ALA A 145 -13.04 -6.12 4.52
CA ALA A 145 -14.48 -6.16 4.25
C ALA A 145 -15.23 -7.10 5.21
N GLU A 146 -14.63 -8.23 5.58
CA GLU A 146 -15.20 -9.14 6.56
C GLU A 146 -15.44 -8.50 7.94
N ALA A 147 -14.70 -7.42 8.29
CA ALA A 147 -14.91 -6.72 9.56
C ALA A 147 -16.30 -6.10 9.65
N VAL A 148 -16.80 -5.54 8.57
CA VAL A 148 -18.08 -4.81 8.51
C VAL A 148 -19.25 -5.65 7.99
N ALA A 149 -19.00 -6.88 7.57
CA ALA A 149 -20.06 -7.82 7.15
C ALA A 149 -21.13 -8.07 8.22
N PRO A 150 -20.81 -8.15 9.54
CA PRO A 150 -21.82 -8.37 10.58
C PRO A 150 -22.89 -7.26 10.68
N ILE A 151 -22.62 -6.06 10.20
CA ILE A 151 -23.55 -4.94 10.15
C ILE A 151 -24.18 -4.74 8.74
N GLY A 152 -24.04 -5.72 7.86
CA GLY A 152 -24.63 -5.72 6.51
C GLY A 152 -23.97 -4.78 5.49
N VAL A 153 -22.82 -4.19 5.81
CA VAL A 153 -22.12 -3.27 4.90
C VAL A 153 -21.37 -4.08 3.82
N LYS A 154 -21.75 -3.83 2.55
CA LYS A 154 -21.06 -4.40 1.37
C LYS A 154 -19.93 -3.49 0.93
N VAL A 155 -18.77 -4.06 0.66
CA VAL A 155 -17.53 -3.35 0.31
C VAL A 155 -17.12 -3.69 -1.12
N ASP A 156 -16.94 -2.65 -1.94
CA ASP A 156 -16.30 -2.80 -3.24
C ASP A 156 -14.80 -2.97 -3.03
N LEU A 157 -14.22 -4.04 -3.54
CA LEU A 157 -12.82 -4.40 -3.26
C LEU A 157 -11.82 -3.67 -4.18
N ILE A 158 -12.12 -2.42 -4.55
CA ILE A 158 -11.26 -1.57 -5.37
C ILE A 158 -10.84 -0.37 -4.53
N PRO A 159 -9.55 -0.27 -4.17
CA PRO A 159 -9.08 0.90 -3.43
C PRO A 159 -8.99 2.11 -4.34
N VAL A 160 -9.49 3.24 -3.86
CA VAL A 160 -9.32 4.55 -4.48
C VAL A 160 -8.74 5.47 -3.39
N MET A 161 -7.72 6.24 -3.74
CA MET A 161 -7.05 7.16 -2.83
C MET A 161 -7.11 8.58 -3.38
N ALA A 162 -7.60 9.52 -2.58
CA ALA A 162 -7.61 10.93 -2.93
C ALA A 162 -6.21 11.57 -2.77
N ALA A 163 -5.95 12.63 -3.56
CA ALA A 163 -4.80 13.49 -3.36
C ALA A 163 -5.29 14.92 -3.07
N GLY A 164 -4.62 15.58 -2.12
CA GLY A 164 -4.99 16.96 -1.75
C GLY A 164 -4.69 17.97 -2.86
N PRO A 165 -5.40 19.12 -2.87
CA PRO A 165 -5.27 20.12 -3.93
C PRO A 165 -3.85 20.70 -4.03
N GLU A 166 -3.16 20.90 -2.91
CA GLU A 166 -1.77 21.36 -2.90
C GLU A 166 -0.82 20.34 -3.54
N ALA A 167 -1.03 19.05 -3.29
CA ALA A 167 -0.23 17.98 -3.88
C ALA A 167 -0.47 17.87 -5.39
N VAL A 168 -1.72 18.05 -5.83
CA VAL A 168 -2.09 18.09 -7.25
C VAL A 168 -1.43 19.29 -7.95
N ALA A 169 -1.51 20.49 -7.36
CA ALA A 169 -0.85 21.69 -7.89
C ALA A 169 0.68 21.52 -7.95
N TRP A 170 1.28 20.93 -6.91
CA TRP A 170 2.69 20.60 -6.89
C TRP A 170 3.07 19.63 -8.03
N ALA A 171 2.30 18.57 -8.24
CA ALA A 171 2.57 17.60 -9.31
C ALA A 171 2.49 18.25 -10.69
N ALA A 172 1.51 19.13 -10.94
CA ALA A 172 1.40 19.88 -12.18
C ALA A 172 2.61 20.79 -12.42
N THR A 173 3.05 21.54 -11.40
CA THR A 173 4.24 22.39 -11.47
C THR A 173 5.51 21.57 -11.69
N TRP A 174 5.63 20.44 -10.98
CA TRP A 174 6.76 19.53 -11.12
C TRP A 174 6.87 18.96 -12.55
N LEU A 175 5.74 18.58 -13.14
CA LEU A 175 5.67 18.09 -14.54
C LEU A 175 6.01 19.18 -15.56
N ALA A 176 5.50 20.40 -15.36
CA ALA A 176 5.81 21.55 -16.23
C ALA A 176 7.30 21.94 -16.17
N GLY A 177 7.91 21.91 -14.98
CA GLY A 177 9.33 22.18 -14.79
C GLY A 177 10.25 21.03 -15.23
N ALA A 178 9.69 19.87 -15.55
CA ALA A 178 10.37 18.78 -16.21
C ALA A 178 10.41 19.09 -17.71
N ALA A 179 11.23 20.09 -18.11
CA ALA A 179 11.39 20.48 -19.49
C ALA A 179 11.73 19.23 -20.33
N ALA A 180 10.70 18.67 -20.97
CA ALA A 180 10.92 17.74 -22.05
C ALA A 180 11.58 18.54 -23.19
N PRO A 181 12.62 18.03 -23.87
CA PRO A 181 13.04 18.58 -25.14
C PRO A 181 11.80 18.75 -26.02
N ARG A 182 11.72 19.85 -26.78
CA ARG A 182 10.58 20.11 -27.68
C ARG A 182 10.30 18.88 -28.53
N GLY A 183 9.14 18.25 -28.35
CA GLY A 183 8.72 16.99 -28.98
C GLY A 183 8.45 15.82 -28.02
N ALA A 184 8.95 15.84 -26.79
CA ALA A 184 8.87 14.73 -25.83
C ALA A 184 7.68 14.82 -24.85
N ALA A 185 6.70 15.70 -25.07
CA ALA A 185 5.49 15.76 -24.25
C ALA A 185 4.61 14.50 -24.35
N ALA A 186 4.83 13.67 -25.39
CA ALA A 186 4.13 12.41 -25.63
C ALA A 186 4.82 11.19 -25.00
N ASP A 187 6.05 11.34 -24.47
CA ASP A 187 6.79 10.21 -23.93
C ASP A 187 6.16 9.73 -22.63
N PRO A 188 5.83 8.42 -22.50
CA PRO A 188 5.19 7.89 -21.30
C PRO A 188 6.10 8.05 -20.08
N LEU A 189 5.53 8.58 -18.99
CA LEU A 189 6.20 8.66 -17.70
C LEU A 189 5.99 7.34 -16.95
N VAL A 190 7.09 6.69 -16.57
CA VAL A 190 7.07 5.43 -15.82
C VAL A 190 7.57 5.67 -14.40
N ALA A 191 6.80 5.23 -13.41
CA ALA A 191 7.21 5.27 -12.01
C ALA A 191 8.02 4.02 -11.64
N LEU A 192 9.25 4.22 -11.19
CA LEU A 192 10.12 3.18 -10.65
C LEU A 192 10.17 3.29 -9.13
N CYS A 193 9.73 2.25 -8.41
CA CYS A 193 9.65 2.21 -6.96
C CYS A 193 10.57 1.11 -6.41
N PRO A 194 11.90 1.35 -6.35
CA PRO A 194 12.87 0.33 -5.97
C PRO A 194 12.87 0.02 -4.47
N GLY A 195 12.26 0.90 -3.66
CA GLY A 195 12.22 0.80 -2.22
C GLY A 195 11.32 -0.30 -1.68
N ALA A 196 11.73 -0.89 -0.57
CA ALA A 196 10.90 -1.71 0.31
C ALA A 196 11.50 -1.74 1.70
N ARG A 197 10.67 -1.89 2.74
CA ARG A 197 11.10 -1.92 4.14
C ARG A 197 12.17 -2.99 4.42
N HIS A 198 12.02 -4.18 3.82
CA HIS A 198 12.88 -5.32 4.04
C HIS A 198 13.76 -5.59 2.82
N ALA A 199 15.06 -5.79 3.03
CA ALA A 199 16.02 -5.97 1.95
C ALA A 199 15.68 -7.18 1.05
N THR A 200 15.11 -8.26 1.59
CA THR A 200 14.71 -9.44 0.81
C THR A 200 13.50 -9.23 -0.09
N LYS A 201 12.88 -8.05 -0.07
CA LYS A 201 11.82 -7.62 -1.00
C LYS A 201 12.35 -6.70 -2.09
N ARG A 202 13.59 -6.20 -1.97
CA ARG A 202 14.19 -5.27 -2.93
C ARG A 202 14.80 -6.03 -4.09
N TRP A 203 14.53 -5.55 -5.30
CA TRP A 203 15.17 -6.07 -6.49
C TRP A 203 16.61 -5.56 -6.58
N PRO A 204 17.57 -6.32 -7.17
CA PRO A 204 18.96 -5.87 -7.26
C PRO A 204 19.10 -4.52 -7.96
N GLU A 205 19.98 -3.67 -7.47
CA GLU A 205 20.21 -2.34 -8.01
C GLU A 205 20.67 -2.38 -9.47
N THR A 206 21.52 -3.35 -9.82
CA THR A 206 21.97 -3.59 -11.20
C THR A 206 20.84 -3.92 -12.15
N HIS A 207 19.77 -4.57 -11.67
CA HIS A 207 18.58 -4.88 -12.46
C HIS A 207 17.71 -3.62 -12.67
N TRP A 208 17.62 -2.72 -11.68
CA TRP A 208 16.98 -1.42 -11.83
C TRP A 208 17.69 -0.55 -12.86
N ILE A 209 19.03 -0.56 -12.87
CA ILE A 209 19.86 0.16 -13.86
C ILE A 209 19.58 -0.36 -15.26
N GLU A 210 19.60 -1.68 -15.46
CA GLU A 210 19.32 -2.26 -16.77
C GLU A 210 17.90 -2.03 -17.23
N LEU A 211 16.90 -2.15 -16.34
CA LEU A 211 15.52 -1.81 -16.64
C LEU A 211 15.38 -0.33 -17.05
N HIS A 212 15.98 0.57 -16.29
CA HIS A 212 15.99 2.00 -16.59
C HIS A 212 16.54 2.26 -18.00
N ARG A 213 17.71 1.70 -18.34
CA ARG A 213 18.34 1.82 -19.64
C ARG A 213 17.39 1.36 -20.77
N ARG A 214 16.71 0.22 -20.58
CA ARG A 214 15.76 -0.35 -21.55
C ARG A 214 14.54 0.55 -21.76
N LEU A 215 13.95 1.07 -20.67
CA LEU A 215 12.81 1.99 -20.76
C LEU A 215 13.20 3.30 -21.45
N ARG A 216 14.40 3.84 -21.14
CA ARG A 216 14.92 5.04 -21.83
C ARG A 216 15.14 4.79 -23.32
N ALA A 217 15.65 3.64 -23.72
CA ALA A 217 15.81 3.27 -25.13
C ALA A 217 14.47 3.17 -25.89
N ARG A 218 13.34 3.00 -25.18
CA ARG A 218 11.97 3.07 -25.74
C ARG A 218 11.37 4.48 -25.74
N GLY A 219 12.11 5.50 -25.37
CA GLY A 219 11.62 6.87 -25.27
C GLY A 219 10.84 7.17 -23.98
N CYS A 220 10.76 6.25 -23.00
CA CYS A 220 10.06 6.55 -21.75
C CYS A 220 10.82 7.54 -20.89
N ARG A 221 10.12 8.46 -20.24
CA ARG A 221 10.64 9.22 -19.10
C ARG A 221 10.48 8.40 -17.82
N ALA A 222 11.36 8.58 -16.86
CA ALA A 222 11.30 7.87 -15.59
C ALA A 222 11.21 8.83 -14.41
N VAL A 223 10.38 8.46 -13.43
CA VAL A 223 10.42 9.04 -12.08
C VAL A 223 10.75 7.94 -11.08
N ILE A 224 11.82 8.15 -10.31
CA ILE A 224 12.27 7.19 -9.29
C ILE A 224 11.75 7.66 -7.94
N LEU A 225 10.79 6.92 -7.38
CA LEU A 225 10.09 7.25 -6.14
C LEU A 225 10.72 6.50 -4.96
N THR A 226 11.30 7.26 -4.03
CA THR A 226 11.99 6.72 -2.85
C THR A 226 11.84 7.65 -1.64
N THR A 227 12.12 7.13 -0.47
CA THR A 227 12.53 7.95 0.68
C THR A 227 14.01 8.34 0.55
N ARG A 228 14.47 9.35 1.30
CA ARG A 228 15.89 9.73 1.34
C ARG A 228 16.78 8.53 1.67
N ARG A 229 16.42 7.77 2.70
CA ARG A 229 17.16 6.58 3.12
C ARG A 229 17.22 5.49 2.04
N GLU A 230 16.17 5.33 1.26
CA GLU A 230 16.16 4.36 0.16
C GLU A 230 17.04 4.84 -1.00
N ARG A 231 17.05 6.14 -1.31
CA ARG A 231 17.92 6.75 -2.31
C ARG A 231 19.40 6.57 -1.95
N GLU A 232 19.76 6.87 -0.69
CA GLU A 232 21.12 6.64 -0.17
C GLU A 232 21.57 5.18 -0.27
N ALA A 233 20.65 4.24 -0.27
CA ALA A 233 20.91 2.81 -0.41
C ALA A 233 20.98 2.34 -1.88
N LEU A 234 20.90 3.26 -2.86
CA LEU A 234 20.92 2.99 -4.30
C LEU A 234 21.93 3.88 -5.04
N PRO A 235 23.21 3.91 -4.61
CA PRO A 235 24.21 4.85 -5.14
C PRO A 235 24.59 4.59 -6.60
N LEU A 236 24.48 3.34 -7.07
CA LEU A 236 24.79 3.00 -8.45
C LEU A 236 23.67 3.45 -9.40
N LEU A 237 22.42 3.29 -9.01
CA LEU A 237 21.27 3.74 -9.78
C LEU A 237 21.21 5.27 -9.80
N GLU A 238 21.52 5.92 -8.68
CA GLU A 238 21.60 7.39 -8.61
C GLU A 238 22.65 7.92 -9.56
N ARG A 239 23.88 7.38 -9.53
CA ARG A 239 24.97 7.77 -10.43
C ARG A 239 24.59 7.51 -11.89
N HIS A 240 24.03 6.35 -12.19
CA HIS A 240 23.61 5.98 -13.54
C HIS A 240 22.56 6.94 -14.13
N SER A 241 21.61 7.40 -13.29
CA SER A 241 20.54 8.29 -13.74
C SER A 241 20.85 9.79 -13.64
N ALA A 242 21.99 10.18 -13.05
CA ALA A 242 22.31 11.57 -12.76
C ALA A 242 22.42 12.46 -14.02
N GLU A 243 22.92 11.90 -15.13
CA GLU A 243 23.11 12.60 -16.40
C GLU A 243 21.91 12.47 -17.36
N ASP A 244 20.90 11.70 -16.97
CA ASP A 244 19.72 11.48 -17.80
C ASP A 244 18.62 12.52 -17.52
N HIS A 245 18.51 13.53 -18.39
CA HIS A 245 17.50 14.58 -18.29
C HIS A 245 16.06 14.09 -18.37
N GLY A 246 15.81 12.87 -18.84
CA GLY A 246 14.49 12.23 -18.87
C GLY A 246 14.14 11.50 -17.57
N THR A 247 15.03 11.50 -16.58
CA THR A 247 14.85 10.83 -15.29
C THR A 247 14.95 11.80 -14.13
N ARG A 248 14.04 11.67 -13.18
CA ARG A 248 14.03 12.49 -11.96
C ARG A 248 13.75 11.66 -10.72
N TRP A 249 14.48 11.97 -9.66
CA TRP A 249 14.23 11.41 -8.33
C TRP A 249 13.22 12.25 -7.55
N VAL A 250 12.32 11.58 -6.86
CA VAL A 250 11.31 12.20 -5.99
C VAL A 250 11.35 11.55 -4.62
N CYS A 251 11.68 12.37 -3.61
CA CYS A 251 11.72 12.01 -2.19
C CYS A 251 10.77 12.96 -1.45
N GLU A 252 9.48 12.81 -1.68
CA GLU A 252 8.42 13.73 -1.25
C GLU A 252 7.43 13.07 -0.30
N SER A 253 6.49 13.85 0.23
CA SER A 253 5.40 13.35 1.07
C SER A 253 4.51 12.36 0.31
N ILE A 254 3.81 11.49 1.06
CA ILE A 254 2.88 10.50 0.50
C ILE A 254 1.85 11.17 -0.41
N GLY A 255 1.31 12.33 -0.02
CA GLY A 255 0.33 13.07 -0.79
C GLY A 255 0.87 13.54 -2.15
N ARG A 256 2.09 14.09 -2.19
CA ARG A 256 2.75 14.53 -3.43
C ARG A 256 3.08 13.36 -4.35
N VAL A 257 3.57 12.25 -3.78
CA VAL A 257 3.83 11.02 -4.54
C VAL A 257 2.52 10.44 -5.10
N ALA A 258 1.45 10.43 -4.32
CA ALA A 258 0.13 9.98 -4.79
C ALA A 258 -0.40 10.85 -5.95
N ALA A 259 -0.25 12.17 -5.87
CA ALA A 259 -0.64 13.07 -6.95
C ALA A 259 0.18 12.83 -8.22
N LEU A 260 1.50 12.67 -8.09
CA LEU A 260 2.39 12.44 -9.22
C LEU A 260 2.13 11.08 -9.91
N LEU A 261 1.82 10.04 -9.15
CA LEU A 261 1.48 8.72 -9.70
C LEU A 261 0.33 8.79 -10.71
N SER A 262 -0.67 9.64 -10.52
CA SER A 262 -1.80 9.78 -11.46
C SER A 262 -1.38 10.24 -12.87
N HIS A 263 -0.18 10.76 -13.02
CA HIS A 263 0.37 11.19 -14.31
C HIS A 263 1.32 10.18 -14.93
N CYS A 264 1.57 9.06 -14.24
CA CYS A 264 2.40 7.98 -14.76
C CYS A 264 1.56 7.01 -15.61
N ARG A 265 2.18 6.41 -16.63
CA ARG A 265 1.55 5.39 -17.46
C ARG A 265 1.44 4.06 -16.74
N THR A 266 2.48 3.70 -16.01
CA THR A 266 2.59 2.47 -15.21
C THR A 266 3.53 2.68 -14.05
N ALA A 267 3.41 1.86 -13.01
CA ALA A 267 4.33 1.80 -11.90
C ALA A 267 4.99 0.42 -11.82
N ILE A 268 6.31 0.38 -11.72
CA ILE A 268 7.09 -0.83 -11.51
C ILE A 268 7.59 -0.78 -10.06
N THR A 269 7.16 -1.74 -9.24
CA THR A 269 7.34 -1.66 -7.79
C THR A 269 7.80 -2.97 -7.19
N CYS A 270 8.62 -2.90 -6.15
CA CYS A 270 8.74 -4.01 -5.20
C CYS A 270 7.43 -4.19 -4.41
N ASP A 271 7.24 -5.34 -3.75
CA ASP A 271 6.15 -5.56 -2.78
C ASP A 271 6.28 -4.59 -1.60
N SER A 272 5.64 -3.42 -1.72
CA SER A 272 5.73 -2.28 -0.81
C SER A 272 4.43 -1.48 -0.74
N GLY A 273 4.38 -0.46 0.12
CA GLY A 273 3.24 0.45 0.23
C GLY A 273 2.95 1.22 -1.06
N LEU A 274 3.99 1.58 -1.82
CA LEU A 274 3.86 2.29 -3.10
C LEU A 274 3.13 1.44 -4.16
N MET A 275 3.26 0.13 -4.14
CA MET A 275 2.51 -0.79 -5.00
C MET A 275 0.99 -0.61 -4.84
N HIS A 276 0.52 -0.62 -3.60
CA HIS A 276 -0.90 -0.44 -3.29
C HIS A 276 -1.38 0.98 -3.58
N MET A 277 -0.52 1.97 -3.31
CA MET A 277 -0.83 3.36 -3.61
C MET A 277 -0.94 3.59 -5.12
N ALA A 278 -0.03 3.06 -5.93
CA ALA A 278 -0.10 3.16 -7.38
C ALA A 278 -1.40 2.53 -7.93
N ALA A 279 -1.77 1.33 -7.45
CA ALA A 279 -3.02 0.69 -7.81
C ALA A 279 -4.24 1.54 -7.40
N ALA A 280 -4.25 2.12 -6.19
CA ALA A 280 -5.33 2.98 -5.69
C ALA A 280 -5.40 4.34 -6.40
N ARG A 281 -4.34 4.76 -7.10
CA ARG A 281 -4.32 5.91 -8.01
C ARG A 281 -4.70 5.56 -9.45
N GLY A 282 -5.14 4.33 -9.71
CA GLY A 282 -5.62 3.86 -11.00
C GLY A 282 -4.54 3.39 -11.98
N LEU A 283 -3.28 3.28 -11.54
CA LEU A 283 -2.21 2.81 -12.41
C LEU A 283 -2.24 1.30 -12.59
N LYS A 284 -1.87 0.84 -13.76
CA LYS A 284 -1.44 -0.54 -13.94
C LYS A 284 -0.06 -0.71 -13.30
N VAL A 285 0.08 -1.77 -12.52
CA VAL A 285 1.27 -2.02 -11.70
C VAL A 285 1.98 -3.28 -12.17
N VAL A 286 3.28 -3.19 -12.32
CA VAL A 286 4.18 -4.36 -12.39
C VAL A 286 4.77 -4.56 -11.00
N ALA A 287 4.31 -5.59 -10.30
CA ALA A 287 4.68 -5.89 -8.92
C ALA A 287 5.71 -7.01 -8.85
N LEU A 288 6.85 -6.74 -8.20
CA LEU A 288 7.95 -7.69 -8.05
C LEU A 288 7.94 -8.32 -6.66
N PHE A 289 7.75 -9.65 -6.62
CA PHE A 289 7.70 -10.42 -5.37
C PHE A 289 8.98 -11.21 -5.14
N GLY A 290 9.64 -10.94 -4.00
CA GLY A 290 10.85 -11.60 -3.55
C GLY A 290 10.61 -12.67 -2.48
N SER A 291 10.97 -12.39 -1.22
CA SER A 291 10.83 -13.33 -0.11
C SER A 291 9.40 -13.57 0.36
N THR A 292 8.45 -12.82 -0.14
CA THR A 292 7.00 -12.95 0.03
C THR A 292 6.36 -13.53 -1.23
N SER A 293 5.03 -13.69 -1.24
CA SER A 293 4.29 -14.11 -2.42
C SER A 293 2.88 -13.50 -2.43
N PRO A 294 2.22 -13.38 -3.61
CA PRO A 294 0.87 -12.83 -3.74
C PRO A 294 -0.17 -13.62 -2.93
N GLU A 295 0.01 -14.92 -2.73
CA GLU A 295 -0.89 -15.81 -1.97
C GLU A 295 -0.95 -15.47 -0.47
N LEU A 296 -0.05 -14.64 0.02
CA LEU A 296 -0.15 -14.06 1.36
C LEU A 296 -1.24 -12.98 1.47
N GLY A 297 -1.90 -12.65 0.35
CA GLY A 297 -3.05 -11.77 0.28
C GLY A 297 -2.70 -10.29 0.16
N PHE A 298 -1.57 -9.95 -0.46
CA PHE A 298 -1.11 -8.58 -0.67
C PHE A 298 -0.66 -8.28 -2.11
N ALA A 299 -1.26 -8.94 -3.10
CA ALA A 299 -1.11 -8.52 -4.49
C ALA A 299 -1.67 -7.10 -4.71
N PRO A 300 -1.28 -6.37 -5.77
CA PRO A 300 -1.96 -5.13 -6.13
C PRO A 300 -3.45 -5.42 -6.38
N ALA A 301 -4.31 -4.52 -5.90
CA ALA A 301 -5.76 -4.71 -5.98
C ALA A 301 -6.31 -4.09 -7.27
N GLY A 302 -7.28 -4.77 -7.88
CA GLY A 302 -7.85 -4.39 -9.17
C GLY A 302 -7.43 -5.34 -10.29
N GLU A 303 -7.74 -4.96 -11.52
CA GLU A 303 -7.48 -5.78 -12.71
C GLU A 303 -6.36 -5.19 -13.57
N GLY A 304 -5.77 -6.05 -14.41
CA GLY A 304 -4.76 -5.66 -15.40
C GLY A 304 -3.40 -5.30 -14.81
N HIS A 305 -3.10 -5.72 -13.58
CA HIS A 305 -1.76 -5.65 -13.00
C HIS A 305 -0.93 -6.87 -13.42
N SER A 306 0.37 -6.69 -13.54
CA SER A 306 1.32 -7.79 -13.76
C SER A 306 2.03 -8.13 -12.45
N VAL A 307 1.87 -9.36 -11.97
CA VAL A 307 2.53 -9.83 -10.74
C VAL A 307 3.64 -10.80 -11.12
N LEU A 308 4.88 -10.40 -10.91
CA LEU A 308 6.06 -11.20 -11.21
C LEU A 308 6.61 -11.85 -9.94
N CYS A 309 6.50 -13.16 -9.88
CA CYS A 309 6.94 -14.00 -8.79
C CYS A 309 7.64 -15.23 -9.38
N ARG A 310 8.89 -15.49 -9.01
CA ARG A 310 9.67 -16.62 -9.54
C ARG A 310 9.18 -17.98 -9.08
N ASN A 311 8.42 -18.03 -8.00
CA ASN A 311 7.94 -19.26 -7.39
C ASN A 311 9.07 -20.24 -7.02
N GLU A 312 10.20 -19.69 -6.52
CA GLU A 312 11.30 -20.51 -6.02
C GLU A 312 10.80 -21.51 -4.96
N PRO A 313 11.38 -22.71 -4.88
CA PRO A 313 10.94 -23.72 -3.91
C PRO A 313 10.94 -23.23 -2.45
N CYS A 314 11.76 -22.24 -2.13
CA CYS A 314 11.81 -21.61 -0.81
C CYS A 314 10.83 -20.42 -0.65
N GLN A 315 10.14 -20.00 -1.70
CA GLN A 315 9.26 -18.83 -1.69
C GLN A 315 7.80 -19.22 -1.39
N PRO A 316 7.09 -18.49 -0.51
CA PRO A 316 7.59 -17.42 0.34
C PRO A 316 8.45 -17.95 1.52
N CYS A 317 9.50 -17.20 1.89
CA CYS A 317 10.34 -17.54 3.03
C CYS A 317 9.87 -16.89 4.32
N THR A 318 8.99 -15.88 4.23
CA THR A 318 8.58 -15.03 5.34
C THR A 318 7.23 -14.37 5.05
N LEU A 319 6.53 -13.98 6.12
CA LEU A 319 5.27 -13.23 6.00
C LEU A 319 5.48 -11.77 5.57
N HIS A 320 6.60 -11.13 5.95
CA HIS A 320 6.76 -9.68 5.85
C HIS A 320 8.05 -9.23 5.16
N GLY A 321 8.99 -10.13 4.94
CA GLY A 321 10.35 -9.83 4.49
C GLY A 321 11.36 -9.88 5.65
N GLN A 322 12.65 -9.90 5.30
CA GLN A 322 13.80 -9.98 6.21
C GLN A 322 14.96 -9.11 5.71
N GLN A 323 16.00 -8.91 6.55
CA GLN A 323 17.18 -8.15 6.15
C GLN A 323 18.15 -8.97 5.28
N ARG A 324 18.11 -10.30 5.38
CA ARG A 324 18.98 -11.20 4.61
C ARG A 324 18.19 -12.41 4.11
N CYS A 325 18.56 -12.92 2.94
CA CYS A 325 17.98 -14.14 2.41
C CYS A 325 18.37 -15.32 3.30
N PRO A 326 17.42 -16.08 3.88
CA PRO A 326 17.74 -17.20 4.78
C PRO A 326 18.41 -18.37 4.06
N LYS A 327 18.38 -18.40 2.72
CA LYS A 327 19.03 -19.40 1.87
C LYS A 327 20.32 -18.90 1.21
N GLY A 328 20.66 -17.62 1.37
CA GLY A 328 21.85 -16.99 0.79
C GLY A 328 21.79 -16.71 -0.71
N HIS A 329 21.06 -17.49 -1.50
CA HIS A 329 21.09 -17.39 -2.97
C HIS A 329 20.30 -16.22 -3.55
N PHE A 330 19.20 -15.80 -2.92
CA PHE A 330 18.33 -14.70 -3.33
C PHE A 330 17.78 -14.82 -4.78
N ASN A 331 17.63 -16.04 -5.29
CA ASN A 331 17.21 -16.31 -6.66
C ASN A 331 15.85 -15.73 -7.03
N CYS A 332 14.91 -15.65 -6.07
CA CYS A 332 13.59 -15.06 -6.28
C CYS A 332 13.63 -13.62 -6.84
N MET A 333 14.72 -12.89 -6.56
CA MET A 333 14.94 -11.54 -7.10
C MET A 333 16.07 -11.49 -8.14
N ARG A 334 17.14 -12.25 -7.96
CA ARG A 334 18.28 -12.25 -8.91
C ARG A 334 17.94 -12.85 -10.27
N LEU A 335 17.06 -13.85 -10.31
CA LEU A 335 16.64 -14.51 -11.55
C LEU A 335 15.34 -13.95 -12.13
N LEU A 336 14.77 -12.92 -11.52
CA LEU A 336 13.74 -12.10 -12.13
C LEU A 336 14.44 -11.05 -12.99
N LEU A 337 14.48 -11.27 -14.30
CA LEU A 337 15.33 -10.49 -15.20
C LEU A 337 14.67 -9.19 -15.67
N PRO A 338 15.43 -8.12 -15.96
CA PRO A 338 14.92 -6.84 -16.44
C PRO A 338 14.05 -6.94 -17.69
N GLU A 339 14.37 -7.87 -18.61
CA GLU A 339 13.60 -8.13 -19.82
C GLU A 339 12.17 -8.57 -19.53
N GLN A 340 11.99 -9.40 -18.50
CA GLN A 340 10.67 -9.89 -18.09
C GLN A 340 9.83 -8.74 -17.49
N VAL A 341 10.48 -7.87 -16.73
CA VAL A 341 9.84 -6.70 -16.10
C VAL A 341 9.47 -5.67 -17.17
N GLU A 342 10.37 -5.39 -18.11
CA GLU A 342 10.11 -4.53 -19.27
C GLU A 342 8.94 -5.04 -20.09
N ALA A 343 8.96 -6.33 -20.49
CA ALA A 343 7.88 -6.94 -21.26
C ALA A 343 6.52 -6.79 -20.56
N ALA A 344 6.46 -7.04 -19.24
CA ALA A 344 5.26 -6.84 -18.44
C ALA A 344 4.80 -5.37 -18.40
N ALA A 345 5.73 -4.41 -18.34
CA ALA A 345 5.39 -3.00 -18.36
C ALA A 345 4.81 -2.57 -19.71
N VAL A 346 5.39 -3.03 -20.80
CA VAL A 346 4.96 -2.70 -22.17
C VAL A 346 3.52 -3.17 -22.44
N THR A 347 3.10 -4.31 -21.89
CA THR A 347 1.70 -4.77 -22.04
C THR A 347 0.66 -3.80 -21.47
N HIS A 348 1.07 -2.93 -20.53
CA HIS A 348 0.20 -1.90 -19.97
C HIS A 348 0.06 -0.66 -20.86
N TRP A 349 0.81 -0.57 -21.97
CA TRP A 349 0.82 0.60 -22.86
C TRP A 349 -0.03 0.38 -24.10
N ALA A 350 -0.42 -0.88 -24.37
CA ALA A 350 -1.29 -1.27 -25.45
C ALA A 350 -2.73 -0.72 -25.30
#